data_9a2880e8e2b121c6b5bce254abe30ec6
#
_entry.id   9a2880e8e2b121c6b5bce254abe30ec6
#
_cell.length_a   1.000
_cell.length_b   1.000
_cell.length_c   1.000
_cell.angle_alpha   90.00
_cell.angle_beta   90.00
_cell.angle_gamma   90.00
#
_symmetry.space_group_name_H-M   'P 1'
#
loop_
_entity.id
_entity.type
_entity.pdbx_description
1 polymer ?
#
loop_
_entity_poly.entity_id
_entity_poly.type
_entity_poly.pdbx_seq_one_letter_code
_entity_poly.pdbx_strand_id
1 'polypeptide(L)'
;MTAWIHRIDTLLPDFSFAQEEAMVKMQEWARDDRERRMVRAVYRHSGIERRHSVLRNYDGEGEGAFFRRDADGTLQGPGTAARNDIFSTESRAMSVALARKVIGNCPGVTPADVTHVVTVSCTGFYNPGPDYYIVRELGMSDATQRYHLGFMGCYAAFPALRMAAQFCAADPSAVVLVMCLELCSLHLQLNGSEDNLLANSLFADGAGAAVVSAREPGPGTPAYRLDGFRSALVPAGEQDMTWRIGDQGFDIALSSYVPKLIGSNILELVGPALAAGGLSLSDIDTWAVHPGGKSIVDQVQRTLGLSADQVCVSREVLRRCGNMSSATILFVLEEILKRPSGKGRERVCAVAFGPGLTVEMATLDAIFAPVPAGVAFAGAIPLPPG
;
A
#
# COMPACT_ATOMS: atom_id res chain seq x y z
N MET A 1 23.05 -9.05 -10.97
CA MET A 1 22.69 -7.94 -11.88
C MET A 1 21.81 -6.97 -11.11
N THR A 2 21.87 -5.70 -11.44
CA THR A 2 21.09 -4.64 -10.81
C THR A 2 19.72 -4.54 -11.50
N ALA A 3 18.64 -4.49 -10.72
CA ALA A 3 17.30 -4.22 -11.25
C ALA A 3 16.87 -2.80 -10.90
N TRP A 4 16.05 -2.20 -11.75
CA TRP A 4 15.57 -0.84 -11.63
C TRP A 4 14.05 -0.79 -11.69
N ILE A 5 13.44 0.01 -10.80
CA ILE A 5 12.07 0.45 -10.98
C ILE A 5 12.13 1.71 -11.85
N HIS A 6 11.67 1.60 -13.09
CA HIS A 6 11.69 2.70 -14.08
C HIS A 6 10.54 3.69 -13.88
N ARG A 7 9.41 3.18 -13.44
CA ARG A 7 8.21 3.97 -13.24
C ARG A 7 7.35 3.36 -12.15
N ILE A 8 6.77 4.21 -11.33
CA ILE A 8 5.65 3.89 -10.46
C ILE A 8 4.52 4.84 -10.81
N ASP A 9 3.32 4.33 -10.99
CA ASP A 9 2.09 5.10 -11.05
C ASP A 9 1.07 4.50 -10.09
N THR A 10 0.18 5.34 -9.59
CA THR A 10 -0.87 4.97 -8.64
C THR A 10 -2.25 5.35 -9.16
N LEU A 11 -3.28 4.70 -8.65
CA LEU A 11 -4.68 4.94 -9.00
C LEU A 11 -5.53 4.84 -7.75
N LEU A 12 -6.36 5.83 -7.52
CA LEU A 12 -7.39 5.86 -6.48
C LEU A 12 -8.78 5.75 -7.13
N PRO A 13 -9.76 5.12 -6.49
CA PRO A 13 -11.16 5.24 -6.90
C PRO A 13 -11.61 6.71 -6.96
N ASP A 14 -12.54 7.01 -7.87
CA ASP A 14 -13.08 8.37 -8.04
C ASP A 14 -13.84 8.87 -6.80
N PHE A 15 -14.53 7.94 -6.11
CA PHE A 15 -15.25 8.31 -4.90
C PHE A 15 -14.31 8.45 -3.71
N SER A 16 -14.44 9.54 -2.99
CA SER A 16 -13.68 9.81 -1.77
C SER A 16 -14.56 10.50 -0.73
N PHE A 17 -14.20 10.33 0.53
CA PHE A 17 -14.91 10.91 1.67
C PHE A 17 -13.93 11.42 2.72
N ALA A 18 -14.33 12.46 3.44
CA ALA A 18 -13.54 12.96 4.56
C ALA A 18 -13.61 11.99 5.76
N GLN A 19 -12.51 11.89 6.50
CA GLN A 19 -12.44 11.03 7.68
C GLN A 19 -13.47 11.43 8.75
N GLU A 20 -13.74 12.73 8.89
CA GLU A 20 -14.76 13.26 9.81
C GLU A 20 -16.18 12.81 9.41
N GLU A 21 -16.51 12.83 8.10
CA GLU A 21 -17.79 12.33 7.59
C GLU A 21 -17.98 10.85 7.89
N ALA A 22 -16.92 10.05 7.64
CA ALA A 22 -16.93 8.63 7.96
C ALA A 22 -17.08 8.38 9.47
N MET A 23 -16.43 9.20 10.32
CA MET A 23 -16.56 9.11 11.76
C MET A 23 -18.00 9.37 12.22
N VAL A 24 -18.62 10.45 11.71
CA VAL A 24 -20.02 10.78 12.03
C VAL A 24 -20.93 9.61 11.64
N LYS A 25 -20.77 9.07 10.44
CA LYS A 25 -21.57 7.96 9.95
C LYS A 25 -21.39 6.69 10.80
N MET A 26 -20.17 6.35 11.16
CA MET A 26 -19.90 5.21 12.04
C MET A 26 -20.45 5.40 13.45
N GLN A 27 -20.51 6.64 13.94
CA GLN A 27 -21.16 6.95 15.22
C GLN A 27 -22.69 6.81 15.18
N GLU A 28 -23.33 7.12 14.03
CA GLU A 28 -24.77 6.88 13.80
C GLU A 28 -25.09 5.37 13.82
N TRP A 29 -24.17 4.53 13.33
CA TRP A 29 -24.34 3.08 13.27
C TRP A 29 -23.90 2.35 14.55
N ALA A 30 -23.28 3.06 15.48
CA ALA A 30 -22.82 2.48 16.74
C ALA A 30 -23.99 1.98 17.60
N ARG A 31 -23.82 0.81 18.21
CA ARG A 31 -24.84 0.12 19.00
C ARG A 31 -25.10 0.77 20.37
N ASP A 32 -24.08 1.42 20.92
CA ASP A 32 -24.13 2.06 22.24
C ASP A 32 -23.15 3.25 22.36
N ASP A 33 -23.20 3.93 23.51
CA ASP A 33 -22.36 5.10 23.79
C ASP A 33 -20.87 4.73 23.99
N ARG A 34 -20.55 3.50 24.38
CA ARG A 34 -19.17 3.02 24.49
C ARG A 34 -18.57 2.94 23.09
N GLU A 35 -19.28 2.29 22.19
CA GLU A 35 -18.85 2.15 20.78
C GLU A 35 -18.72 3.51 20.09
N ARG A 36 -19.66 4.45 20.32
CA ARG A 36 -19.55 5.83 19.80
C ARG A 36 -18.28 6.55 20.27
N ARG A 37 -17.92 6.39 21.56
CA ARG A 37 -16.68 6.99 22.08
C ARG A 37 -15.44 6.35 21.46
N MET A 38 -15.43 5.03 21.26
CA MET A 38 -14.33 4.32 20.62
C MET A 38 -14.17 4.74 19.16
N VAL A 39 -15.25 4.79 18.39
CA VAL A 39 -15.25 5.30 17.00
C VAL A 39 -14.61 6.69 16.97
N ARG A 40 -15.09 7.62 17.82
CA ARG A 40 -14.51 8.97 17.90
C ARG A 40 -13.00 8.95 18.17
N ALA A 41 -12.56 8.10 19.10
CA ALA A 41 -11.15 8.03 19.47
C ALA A 41 -10.29 7.51 18.31
N VAL A 42 -10.64 6.36 17.71
CA VAL A 42 -9.81 5.75 16.66
C VAL A 42 -9.78 6.61 15.38
N TYR A 43 -10.89 7.22 14.98
CA TYR A 43 -10.94 8.07 13.79
C TYR A 43 -10.13 9.35 13.96
N ARG A 44 -10.26 10.07 15.10
CA ARG A 44 -9.51 11.30 15.38
C ARG A 44 -8.01 11.09 15.49
N HIS A 45 -7.58 9.92 15.97
CA HIS A 45 -6.16 9.60 16.14
C HIS A 45 -5.54 8.85 14.95
N SER A 46 -6.31 8.57 13.90
CA SER A 46 -5.86 7.81 12.73
C SER A 46 -4.74 8.52 11.93
N GLY A 47 -4.67 9.84 11.99
CA GLY A 47 -3.77 10.64 11.16
C GLY A 47 -4.24 10.75 9.70
N ILE A 48 -5.51 10.43 9.43
CA ILE A 48 -6.12 10.42 8.09
C ILE A 48 -7.08 11.60 7.97
N GLU A 49 -7.09 12.26 6.82
CA GLU A 49 -8.05 13.30 6.49
C GLU A 49 -9.06 12.84 5.43
N ARG A 50 -8.60 11.99 4.50
CA ARG A 50 -9.41 11.51 3.36
C ARG A 50 -9.10 10.07 3.04
N ARG A 51 -10.14 9.33 2.61
CA ARG A 51 -10.01 7.98 2.06
C ARG A 51 -10.79 7.85 0.76
N HIS A 52 -10.40 6.87 -0.05
CA HIS A 52 -11.05 6.54 -1.31
C HIS A 52 -11.68 5.16 -1.24
N SER A 53 -12.77 4.95 -1.98
CA SER A 53 -13.50 3.70 -2.00
C SER A 53 -14.19 3.49 -3.35
N VAL A 54 -14.28 2.23 -3.77
CA VAL A 54 -15.14 1.83 -4.91
C VAL A 54 -16.62 1.86 -4.53
N LEU A 55 -16.93 1.84 -3.25
CA LEU A 55 -18.30 1.90 -2.75
C LEU A 55 -18.76 3.36 -2.66
N ARG A 56 -19.74 3.74 -3.49
CA ARG A 56 -20.29 5.10 -3.50
C ARG A 56 -21.43 5.30 -2.51
N ASN A 57 -22.11 4.22 -2.16
CA ASN A 57 -23.25 4.25 -1.25
C ASN A 57 -23.10 3.19 -0.16
N TYR A 58 -22.72 3.65 1.02
CA TYR A 58 -22.62 2.80 2.20
C TYR A 58 -23.97 2.67 2.95
N ASP A 59 -24.89 3.64 2.77
CA ASP A 59 -26.10 3.75 3.58
C ASP A 59 -27.16 2.75 3.14
N GLY A 60 -27.91 2.25 4.12
CA GLY A 60 -29.01 1.32 3.92
C GLY A 60 -30.23 1.87 3.19
N GLU A 61 -30.14 3.04 2.52
CA GLU A 61 -31.20 3.69 1.79
C GLU A 61 -30.84 3.79 0.29
N GLY A 62 -31.78 3.38 -0.56
CA GLY A 62 -31.66 3.49 -2.00
C GLY A 62 -31.10 2.25 -2.72
N GLU A 63 -31.17 2.30 -4.04
CA GLU A 63 -30.69 1.25 -4.93
C GLU A 63 -29.15 1.20 -4.89
N GLY A 64 -28.60 -0.02 -4.74
CA GLY A 64 -27.15 -0.23 -4.70
C GLY A 64 -26.49 0.05 -3.34
N ALA A 65 -27.22 0.27 -2.26
CA ALA A 65 -26.65 0.40 -0.92
C ALA A 65 -25.90 -0.86 -0.50
N PHE A 66 -24.66 -0.69 0.02
CA PHE A 66 -23.82 -1.80 0.44
C PHE A 66 -24.33 -2.44 1.74
N PHE A 67 -24.69 -1.63 2.74
CA PHE A 67 -25.40 -2.05 3.93
C PHE A 67 -26.88 -1.78 3.78
N ARG A 68 -27.72 -2.75 4.18
CA ARG A 68 -29.18 -2.62 4.15
C ARG A 68 -29.76 -2.85 5.53
N ARG A 69 -30.83 -2.12 5.86
CA ARG A 69 -31.56 -2.37 7.09
C ARG A 69 -32.50 -3.56 6.90
N ASP A 70 -32.43 -4.51 7.82
CA ASP A 70 -33.43 -5.59 7.93
C ASP A 70 -34.75 -5.08 8.55
N ALA A 71 -35.69 -6.00 8.75
CA ALA A 71 -37.00 -5.68 9.30
C ALA A 71 -36.95 -5.09 10.73
N ASP A 72 -35.89 -5.41 11.48
CA ASP A 72 -35.66 -4.92 12.83
C ASP A 72 -34.85 -3.62 12.88
N GLY A 73 -34.49 -3.09 11.69
CA GLY A 73 -33.70 -1.86 11.53
C GLY A 73 -32.20 -2.06 11.71
N THR A 74 -31.72 -3.30 11.87
CA THR A 74 -30.30 -3.63 11.98
C THR A 74 -29.63 -3.56 10.61
N LEU A 75 -28.46 -2.93 10.52
CA LEU A 75 -27.68 -2.87 9.29
C LEU A 75 -27.00 -4.21 9.01
N GLN A 76 -27.27 -4.77 7.84
CA GLN A 76 -26.69 -6.00 7.34
C GLN A 76 -25.84 -5.71 6.10
N GLY A 77 -24.59 -6.17 6.13
CA GLY A 77 -23.70 -6.12 4.97
C GLY A 77 -23.93 -7.32 4.03
N PRO A 78 -23.49 -7.23 2.78
CA PRO A 78 -23.49 -8.38 1.88
C PRO A 78 -22.52 -9.47 2.36
N GLY A 79 -22.83 -10.71 2.04
CA GLY A 79 -21.92 -11.84 2.27
C GLY A 79 -20.67 -11.78 1.39
N THR A 80 -19.69 -12.63 1.71
CA THR A 80 -18.36 -12.64 1.07
C THR A 80 -18.44 -12.81 -0.45
N ALA A 81 -19.33 -13.64 -0.98
CA ALA A 81 -19.49 -13.84 -2.41
C ALA A 81 -19.87 -12.53 -3.13
N ALA A 82 -20.89 -11.82 -2.63
CA ALA A 82 -21.32 -10.56 -3.22
C ALA A 82 -20.25 -9.45 -3.14
N ARG A 83 -19.45 -9.42 -2.07
CA ARG A 83 -18.30 -8.51 -1.95
C ARG A 83 -17.23 -8.85 -2.98
N ASN A 84 -16.98 -10.14 -3.20
CA ASN A 84 -16.02 -10.61 -4.19
C ASN A 84 -16.48 -10.39 -5.64
N ASP A 85 -17.79 -10.36 -5.91
CA ASP A 85 -18.33 -9.97 -7.22
C ASP A 85 -18.02 -8.50 -7.53
N ILE A 86 -18.17 -7.62 -6.54
CA ILE A 86 -17.76 -6.21 -6.67
C ILE A 86 -16.23 -6.14 -6.88
N PHE A 87 -15.45 -6.88 -6.08
CA PHE A 87 -14.00 -6.94 -6.25
C PHE A 87 -13.61 -7.36 -7.67
N SER A 88 -14.23 -8.39 -8.22
CA SER A 88 -13.88 -8.89 -9.56
C SER A 88 -14.14 -7.85 -10.65
N THR A 89 -15.22 -7.07 -10.54
CA THR A 89 -15.58 -6.03 -11.49
C THR A 89 -14.66 -4.83 -11.41
N GLU A 90 -14.49 -4.28 -10.20
CA GLU A 90 -13.73 -3.05 -9.97
C GLU A 90 -12.22 -3.26 -10.13
N SER A 91 -11.70 -4.38 -9.62
CA SER A 91 -10.26 -4.67 -9.73
C SER A 91 -9.83 -4.92 -11.17
N ARG A 92 -10.67 -5.54 -12.00
CA ARG A 92 -10.40 -5.67 -13.44
C ARG A 92 -10.26 -4.29 -14.09
N ALA A 93 -11.24 -3.41 -13.90
CA ALA A 93 -11.23 -2.08 -14.50
C ALA A 93 -10.02 -1.25 -14.04
N MET A 94 -9.77 -1.21 -12.72
CA MET A 94 -8.67 -0.44 -12.14
C MET A 94 -7.30 -0.98 -12.56
N SER A 95 -7.09 -2.30 -12.54
CA SER A 95 -5.80 -2.88 -12.89
C SER A 95 -5.43 -2.66 -14.36
N VAL A 96 -6.39 -2.80 -15.28
CA VAL A 96 -6.17 -2.51 -16.70
C VAL A 96 -5.89 -1.03 -16.93
N ALA A 97 -6.65 -0.13 -16.29
CA ALA A 97 -6.42 1.31 -16.41
C ALA A 97 -5.04 1.71 -15.87
N LEU A 98 -4.65 1.18 -14.71
CA LEU A 98 -3.35 1.49 -14.11
C LEU A 98 -2.18 0.86 -14.90
N ALA A 99 -2.32 -0.36 -15.41
CA ALA A 99 -1.31 -0.98 -16.27
C ALA A 99 -1.07 -0.14 -17.52
N ARG A 100 -2.14 0.33 -18.19
CA ARG A 100 -2.04 1.22 -19.34
C ARG A 100 -1.35 2.53 -18.99
N LYS A 101 -1.67 3.11 -17.83
CA LYS A 101 -1.07 4.35 -17.33
C LYS A 101 0.43 4.18 -17.06
N VAL A 102 0.84 3.17 -16.30
CA VAL A 102 2.23 3.02 -15.87
C VAL A 102 3.15 2.66 -17.05
N ILE A 103 2.68 1.82 -17.99
CA ILE A 103 3.44 1.47 -19.19
C ILE A 103 3.51 2.69 -20.13
N GLY A 104 2.38 3.40 -20.34
CA GLY A 104 2.35 4.60 -21.18
C GLY A 104 3.23 5.73 -20.66
N ASN A 105 3.45 5.79 -19.34
CA ASN A 105 4.34 6.77 -18.69
C ASN A 105 5.78 6.28 -18.51
N CYS A 106 6.09 5.03 -18.91
CA CYS A 106 7.44 4.45 -18.79
C CYS A 106 8.21 4.60 -20.09
N PRO A 107 9.24 5.48 -20.17
CA PRO A 107 9.96 5.72 -21.42
C PRO A 107 10.59 4.44 -21.98
N GLY A 108 10.36 4.16 -23.27
CA GLY A 108 10.95 3.04 -23.98
C GLY A 108 10.45 1.66 -23.52
N VAL A 109 9.25 1.59 -22.93
CA VAL A 109 8.53 0.34 -22.63
C VAL A 109 7.15 0.41 -23.28
N THR A 110 6.79 -0.66 -23.97
CA THR A 110 5.48 -0.88 -24.58
C THR A 110 4.84 -2.14 -24.00
N PRO A 111 3.54 -2.37 -24.16
CA PRO A 111 2.93 -3.63 -23.73
C PRO A 111 3.60 -4.88 -24.32
N ALA A 112 4.15 -4.80 -25.55
CA ALA A 112 4.84 -5.92 -26.20
C ALA A 112 6.19 -6.29 -25.53
N ASP A 113 6.79 -5.36 -24.79
CA ASP A 113 8.06 -5.59 -24.08
C ASP A 113 7.85 -6.31 -22.74
N VAL A 114 6.63 -6.33 -22.19
CA VAL A 114 6.34 -6.91 -20.88
C VAL A 114 6.38 -8.43 -20.94
N THR A 115 7.34 -9.01 -20.24
CA THR A 115 7.56 -10.47 -20.18
C THR A 115 6.88 -11.14 -19.00
N HIS A 116 6.68 -10.40 -17.90
CA HIS A 116 6.07 -10.90 -16.66
C HIS A 116 5.07 -9.91 -16.09
N VAL A 117 3.94 -10.42 -15.62
CA VAL A 117 2.95 -9.68 -14.83
C VAL A 117 2.84 -10.33 -13.46
N VAL A 118 3.11 -9.57 -12.40
CA VAL A 118 2.98 -9.99 -11.00
C VAL A 118 1.89 -9.15 -10.36
N THR A 119 0.75 -9.74 -10.08
CA THR A 119 -0.35 -9.07 -9.37
C THR A 119 -0.36 -9.43 -7.88
N VAL A 120 -0.78 -8.50 -7.05
CA VAL A 120 -0.87 -8.63 -5.59
C VAL A 120 -2.24 -8.16 -5.13
N SER A 121 -2.93 -8.97 -4.34
CA SER A 121 -4.11 -8.55 -3.59
C SER A 121 -4.39 -9.47 -2.40
N CYS A 122 -4.93 -8.91 -1.33
CA CYS A 122 -5.46 -9.66 -0.20
C CYS A 122 -6.95 -9.39 0.06
N THR A 123 -7.64 -8.68 -0.86
CA THR A 123 -9.02 -8.20 -0.67
C THR A 123 -10.04 -8.82 -1.61
N GLY A 124 -9.64 -9.80 -2.43
CA GLY A 124 -10.54 -10.58 -3.26
C GLY A 124 -9.80 -11.55 -4.17
N PHE A 125 -10.54 -12.53 -4.69
CA PHE A 125 -9.99 -13.59 -5.55
C PHE A 125 -10.99 -13.98 -6.63
N TYR A 126 -10.51 -14.09 -7.86
CA TYR A 126 -11.25 -14.68 -8.98
C TYR A 126 -10.28 -15.16 -10.06
N ASN A 127 -10.72 -16.07 -10.89
CA ASN A 127 -9.92 -16.58 -11.99
C ASN A 127 -10.81 -16.80 -13.23
N PRO A 128 -10.44 -16.26 -14.41
CA PRO A 128 -9.21 -15.53 -14.73
C PRO A 128 -9.10 -14.21 -13.96
N GLY A 129 -7.90 -13.93 -13.38
CA GLY A 129 -7.64 -12.80 -12.50
C GLY A 129 -7.24 -11.50 -13.22
N PRO A 130 -6.90 -10.46 -12.47
CA PRO A 130 -6.48 -9.17 -13.03
C PRO A 130 -5.29 -9.31 -13.99
N ASP A 131 -4.35 -10.22 -13.69
CA ASP A 131 -3.19 -10.56 -14.51
C ASP A 131 -3.59 -10.99 -15.93
N TYR A 132 -4.63 -11.81 -16.06
CA TYR A 132 -5.17 -12.24 -17.36
C TYR A 132 -5.73 -11.06 -18.15
N TYR A 133 -6.53 -10.20 -17.51
CA TYR A 133 -7.16 -9.08 -18.20
C TYR A 133 -6.14 -8.01 -18.60
N ILE A 134 -5.10 -7.77 -17.78
CA ILE A 134 -3.99 -6.87 -18.14
C ILE A 134 -3.34 -7.35 -19.45
N VAL A 135 -2.95 -8.63 -19.53
CA VAL A 135 -2.31 -9.20 -20.73
C VAL A 135 -3.22 -9.07 -21.95
N ARG A 136 -4.49 -9.46 -21.81
CA ARG A 136 -5.45 -9.47 -22.93
C ARG A 136 -5.83 -8.08 -23.42
N GLU A 137 -6.13 -7.17 -22.50
CA GLU A 137 -6.68 -5.84 -22.86
C GLU A 137 -5.61 -4.82 -23.26
N LEU A 138 -4.33 -5.06 -22.91
CA LEU A 138 -3.22 -4.27 -23.40
C LEU A 138 -2.54 -4.87 -24.63
N GLY A 139 -2.97 -6.05 -25.10
CA GLY A 139 -2.37 -6.71 -26.26
C GLY A 139 -0.93 -7.16 -26.01
N MET A 140 -0.61 -7.61 -24.81
CA MET A 140 0.69 -8.21 -24.50
C MET A 140 0.81 -9.58 -25.19
N SER A 141 2.03 -10.11 -25.22
CA SER A 141 2.29 -11.46 -25.75
C SER A 141 1.50 -12.53 -24.99
N ASP A 142 0.94 -13.52 -25.69
CA ASP A 142 0.32 -14.70 -25.08
C ASP A 142 1.34 -15.55 -24.28
N ALA A 143 2.65 -15.33 -24.51
CA ALA A 143 3.75 -15.94 -23.76
C ALA A 143 4.11 -15.16 -22.48
N THR A 144 3.49 -14.01 -22.20
CA THR A 144 3.73 -13.25 -20.97
C THR A 144 3.42 -14.11 -19.76
N GLN A 145 4.40 -14.28 -18.88
CA GLN A 145 4.28 -15.08 -17.67
C GLN A 145 3.48 -14.30 -16.61
N ARG A 146 2.56 -15.01 -15.93
CA ARG A 146 1.63 -14.39 -15.00
C ARG A 146 1.72 -15.03 -13.61
N TYR A 147 1.80 -14.20 -12.59
CA TYR A 147 1.89 -14.60 -11.18
C TYR A 147 0.93 -13.79 -10.34
N HIS A 148 0.35 -14.42 -9.32
CA HIS A 148 -0.48 -13.75 -8.33
C HIS A 148 0.01 -14.05 -6.91
N LEU A 149 0.33 -13.00 -6.14
CA LEU A 149 0.66 -13.08 -4.73
C LEU A 149 -0.58 -12.71 -3.93
N GLY A 150 -1.35 -13.72 -3.55
CA GLY A 150 -2.57 -13.55 -2.80
C GLY A 150 -2.38 -13.63 -1.30
N PHE A 151 -3.18 -12.89 -0.54
CA PHE A 151 -3.39 -13.06 0.90
C PHE A 151 -2.15 -12.92 1.79
N MET A 152 -1.18 -12.10 1.38
CA MET A 152 0.03 -11.84 2.18
C MET A 152 -0.09 -10.60 3.09
N GLY A 153 -1.01 -9.66 2.78
CA GLY A 153 -1.24 -8.43 3.54
C GLY A 153 -0.37 -7.26 3.12
N CYS A 154 -0.24 -6.27 4.02
CA CYS A 154 0.31 -4.95 3.70
C CYS A 154 1.77 -4.93 3.21
N TYR A 155 2.55 -5.97 3.46
CA TYR A 155 3.94 -6.05 3.01
C TYR A 155 4.12 -6.65 1.60
N ALA A 156 3.05 -7.14 0.97
CA ALA A 156 3.14 -8.01 -0.20
C ALA A 156 3.77 -7.36 -1.45
N ALA A 157 3.85 -6.03 -1.53
CA ALA A 157 4.61 -5.35 -2.57
C ALA A 157 6.11 -5.70 -2.54
N PHE A 158 6.70 -5.98 -1.36
CA PHE A 158 8.12 -6.31 -1.23
C PHE A 158 8.49 -7.66 -1.86
N PRO A 159 7.81 -8.78 -1.54
CA PRO A 159 8.05 -10.04 -2.25
C PRO A 159 7.77 -9.92 -3.76
N ALA A 160 6.79 -9.12 -4.20
CA ALA A 160 6.55 -8.88 -5.62
C ALA A 160 7.72 -8.15 -6.30
N LEU A 161 8.24 -7.08 -5.69
CA LEU A 161 9.42 -6.36 -6.19
C LEU A 161 10.69 -7.22 -6.13
N ARG A 162 10.83 -8.07 -5.10
CA ARG A 162 11.93 -9.04 -5.00
C ARG A 162 11.87 -10.07 -6.12
N MET A 163 10.68 -10.63 -6.42
CA MET A 163 10.49 -11.51 -7.56
C MET A 163 10.86 -10.83 -8.87
N ALA A 164 10.42 -9.60 -9.07
CA ALA A 164 10.79 -8.83 -10.27
C ALA A 164 12.30 -8.66 -10.40
N ALA A 165 13.00 -8.32 -9.32
CA ALA A 165 14.45 -8.23 -9.30
C ALA A 165 15.13 -9.58 -9.60
N GLN A 166 14.58 -10.70 -9.10
CA GLN A 166 15.08 -12.05 -9.37
C GLN A 166 14.86 -12.47 -10.82
N PHE A 167 13.70 -12.14 -11.42
CA PHE A 167 13.46 -12.38 -12.85
C PHE A 167 14.46 -11.61 -13.71
N CYS A 168 14.72 -10.33 -13.40
CA CYS A 168 15.72 -9.52 -14.09
C CYS A 168 17.15 -10.06 -13.89
N ALA A 169 17.46 -10.68 -12.76
CA ALA A 169 18.77 -11.28 -12.50
C ALA A 169 18.96 -12.59 -13.30
N ALA A 170 17.87 -13.37 -13.46
CA ALA A 170 17.87 -14.61 -14.23
C ALA A 170 17.85 -14.37 -15.75
N ASP A 171 17.12 -13.35 -16.19
CA ASP A 171 16.98 -12.94 -17.58
C ASP A 171 17.10 -11.40 -17.68
N PRO A 172 18.25 -10.88 -18.21
CA PRO A 172 18.45 -9.44 -18.39
C PRO A 172 17.47 -8.77 -19.35
N SER A 173 16.77 -9.54 -20.19
CA SER A 173 15.73 -9.03 -21.09
C SER A 173 14.36 -8.92 -20.41
N ALA A 174 14.21 -9.43 -19.18
CA ALA A 174 12.94 -9.39 -18.47
C ALA A 174 12.49 -7.96 -18.21
N VAL A 175 11.21 -7.70 -18.54
CA VAL A 175 10.46 -6.50 -18.18
C VAL A 175 9.24 -6.96 -17.37
N VAL A 176 9.20 -6.56 -16.11
CA VAL A 176 8.22 -7.04 -15.14
C VAL A 176 7.26 -5.92 -14.76
N LEU A 177 5.97 -6.13 -14.98
CA LEU A 177 4.92 -5.29 -14.44
C LEU A 177 4.48 -5.85 -13.07
N VAL A 178 4.75 -5.11 -12.00
CA VAL A 178 4.23 -5.38 -10.65
C VAL A 178 2.99 -4.52 -10.44
N MET A 179 1.89 -5.13 -9.95
CA MET A 179 0.60 -4.48 -9.72
C MET A 179 0.07 -4.88 -8.35
N CYS A 180 -0.05 -3.92 -7.42
CA CYS A 180 -0.72 -4.09 -6.13
C CYS A 180 -2.06 -3.37 -6.18
N LEU A 181 -3.16 -4.09 -5.88
CA LEU A 181 -4.51 -3.52 -5.89
C LEU A 181 -5.28 -4.04 -4.69
N GLU A 182 -5.84 -3.12 -3.90
CA GLU A 182 -6.60 -3.46 -2.71
C GLU A 182 -7.91 -2.67 -2.64
N LEU A 183 -9.00 -3.37 -2.38
CA LEU A 183 -10.33 -2.83 -2.18
C LEU A 183 -10.79 -3.17 -0.75
N CYS A 184 -10.08 -2.60 0.23
CA CYS A 184 -10.29 -2.92 1.65
C CYS A 184 -11.67 -2.50 2.14
N SER A 185 -12.28 -1.48 1.53
CA SER A 185 -13.62 -1.00 1.88
C SER A 185 -14.70 -2.09 1.75
N LEU A 186 -14.47 -3.08 0.86
CA LEU A 186 -15.37 -4.22 0.68
C LEU A 186 -15.48 -5.10 1.92
N HIS A 187 -14.51 -5.04 2.84
CA HIS A 187 -14.47 -5.88 4.05
C HIS A 187 -14.85 -5.12 5.32
N LEU A 188 -15.38 -3.88 5.20
CA LEU A 188 -15.94 -3.15 6.33
C LEU A 188 -17.04 -3.99 7.00
N GLN A 189 -16.94 -4.15 8.32
CA GLN A 189 -17.88 -4.89 9.15
C GLN A 189 -18.37 -4.05 10.32
N LEU A 190 -19.66 -4.21 10.68
CA LEU A 190 -20.34 -3.46 11.73
C LEU A 190 -20.59 -4.29 12.99
N ASN A 191 -19.66 -5.19 13.33
CA ASN A 191 -19.79 -6.06 14.50
C ASN A 191 -19.33 -5.42 15.82
N GLY A 192 -18.79 -4.19 15.80
CA GLY A 192 -18.40 -3.40 16.95
C GLY A 192 -17.23 -3.94 17.76
N SER A 193 -16.46 -4.93 17.24
CA SER A 193 -15.21 -5.33 17.88
C SER A 193 -14.17 -4.22 17.78
N GLU A 194 -13.26 -4.13 18.76
CA GLU A 194 -12.22 -3.12 18.80
C GLU A 194 -11.34 -3.19 17.54
N ASP A 195 -11.00 -4.38 17.09
CA ASP A 195 -10.20 -4.64 15.88
C ASP A 195 -10.90 -4.12 14.62
N ASN A 196 -12.21 -4.38 14.48
CA ASN A 196 -12.96 -3.87 13.33
C ASN A 196 -13.14 -2.35 13.37
N LEU A 197 -13.38 -1.77 14.54
CA LEU A 197 -13.47 -0.30 14.69
C LEU A 197 -12.15 0.37 14.30
N LEU A 198 -11.03 -0.20 14.71
CA LEU A 198 -9.70 0.28 14.33
C LEU A 198 -9.50 0.11 12.82
N ALA A 199 -9.74 -1.09 12.27
CA ALA A 199 -9.62 -1.37 10.83
C ALA A 199 -10.50 -0.44 9.98
N ASN A 200 -11.77 -0.27 10.36
CA ASN A 200 -12.71 0.62 9.69
C ASN A 200 -12.25 2.09 9.69
N SER A 201 -11.42 2.50 10.67
CA SER A 201 -10.86 3.85 10.72
C SER A 201 -9.62 4.06 9.85
N LEU A 202 -8.96 2.99 9.40
CA LEU A 202 -7.66 3.05 8.72
C LEU A 202 -7.71 2.69 7.24
N PHE A 203 -8.41 1.60 6.89
CA PHE A 203 -8.32 1.02 5.56
C PHE A 203 -9.09 1.80 4.48
N ALA A 204 -8.54 1.77 3.27
CA ALA A 204 -9.03 2.43 2.07
C ALA A 204 -8.75 1.59 0.82
N ASP A 205 -9.24 2.03 -0.33
CA ASP A 205 -9.04 1.38 -1.62
C ASP A 205 -8.00 2.12 -2.45
N GLY A 206 -7.21 1.38 -3.20
CA GLY A 206 -6.24 1.94 -4.13
C GLY A 206 -5.40 0.90 -4.82
N ALA A 207 -4.71 1.33 -5.87
CA ALA A 207 -3.81 0.49 -6.63
C ALA A 207 -2.51 1.22 -6.94
N GLY A 208 -1.38 0.49 -6.92
CA GLY A 208 -0.08 0.98 -7.34
C GLY A 208 0.58 -0.02 -8.29
N ALA A 209 1.26 0.47 -9.31
CA ALA A 209 1.99 -0.38 -10.26
C ALA A 209 3.40 0.13 -10.48
N ALA A 210 4.32 -0.80 -10.74
CA ALA A 210 5.73 -0.53 -11.03
C ALA A 210 6.20 -1.31 -12.24
N VAL A 211 7.01 -0.67 -13.09
CA VAL A 211 7.73 -1.33 -14.19
C VAL A 211 9.17 -1.55 -13.77
N VAL A 212 9.61 -2.81 -13.79
CA VAL A 212 10.95 -3.23 -13.34
C VAL A 212 11.70 -3.92 -14.45
N SER A 213 12.97 -3.56 -14.68
CA SER A 213 13.86 -4.30 -15.59
C SER A 213 15.33 -4.17 -15.17
N ALA A 214 16.21 -4.96 -15.80
CA ALA A 214 17.65 -4.86 -15.60
C ALA A 214 18.29 -3.70 -16.38
N ARG A 215 17.57 -3.07 -17.32
CA ARG A 215 18.06 -1.97 -18.14
C ARG A 215 18.28 -0.73 -17.26
N GLU A 216 19.41 -0.06 -17.42
CA GLU A 216 19.67 1.19 -16.72
C GLU A 216 18.76 2.32 -17.27
N PRO A 217 18.15 3.15 -16.39
CA PRO A 217 17.36 4.29 -16.83
C PRO A 217 18.21 5.29 -17.63
N GLY A 218 17.58 5.97 -18.58
CA GLY A 218 18.23 7.06 -19.30
C GLY A 218 18.66 8.20 -18.37
N PRO A 219 19.68 8.98 -18.76
CA PRO A 219 20.15 10.11 -17.95
C PRO A 219 19.00 11.06 -17.57
N GLY A 220 18.95 11.42 -16.29
CA GLY A 220 17.93 12.36 -15.77
C GLY A 220 16.51 11.78 -15.63
N THR A 221 16.31 10.49 -15.85
CA THR A 221 15.03 9.82 -15.64
C THR A 221 14.93 9.39 -14.17
N PRO A 222 13.92 9.85 -13.41
CA PRO A 222 13.70 9.39 -12.04
C PRO A 222 13.45 7.89 -11.99
N ALA A 223 14.15 7.20 -11.09
CA ALA A 223 14.04 5.75 -10.95
C ALA A 223 14.54 5.29 -9.59
N TYR A 224 14.24 4.04 -9.23
CA TYR A 224 14.88 3.38 -8.11
C TYR A 224 15.80 2.27 -8.58
N ARG A 225 17.03 2.25 -8.08
CA ARG A 225 17.86 1.05 -8.12
C ARG A 225 17.51 0.17 -6.93
N LEU A 226 17.24 -1.10 -7.17
CA LEU A 226 16.96 -2.09 -6.13
C LEU A 226 18.28 -2.70 -5.66
N ASP A 227 18.67 -2.43 -4.41
CA ASP A 227 19.95 -2.89 -3.87
C ASP A 227 19.82 -4.16 -3.04
N GLY A 228 18.76 -4.30 -2.24
CA GLY A 228 18.60 -5.48 -1.41
C GLY A 228 17.23 -5.62 -0.77
N PHE A 229 16.88 -6.87 -0.45
CA PHE A 229 15.64 -7.21 0.24
C PHE A 229 15.94 -8.08 1.45
N ARG A 230 15.16 -7.91 2.51
CA ARG A 230 15.21 -8.75 3.71
C ARG A 230 13.79 -9.02 4.19
N SER A 231 13.61 -10.23 4.71
CA SER A 231 12.36 -10.67 5.32
C SER A 231 12.64 -11.23 6.71
N ALA A 232 11.77 -10.94 7.67
CA ALA A 232 11.86 -11.49 9.01
C ALA A 232 10.48 -11.80 9.56
N LEU A 233 10.40 -12.87 10.34
CA LEU A 233 9.22 -13.23 11.11
C LEU A 233 9.42 -12.84 12.58
N VAL A 234 8.36 -12.33 13.19
CA VAL A 234 8.26 -12.05 14.63
C VAL A 234 7.13 -12.92 15.19
N PRO A 235 7.42 -14.18 15.55
CA PRO A 235 6.38 -15.15 15.92
C PRO A 235 5.51 -14.73 17.11
N ALA A 236 6.03 -13.87 17.99
CA ALA A 236 5.28 -13.31 19.12
C ALA A 236 4.04 -12.50 18.68
N GLY A 237 3.96 -12.07 17.42
CA GLY A 237 2.84 -11.30 16.87
C GLY A 237 1.87 -12.10 16.00
N GLU A 238 1.94 -13.44 15.99
CA GLU A 238 1.13 -14.30 15.10
C GLU A 238 -0.37 -14.04 15.23
N GLN A 239 -0.86 -13.82 16.44
CA GLN A 239 -2.29 -13.59 16.70
C GLN A 239 -2.69 -12.10 16.71
N ASP A 240 -1.72 -11.19 16.70
CA ASP A 240 -1.96 -9.75 16.81
C ASP A 240 -2.34 -9.10 15.47
N MET A 241 -2.01 -9.75 14.35
CA MET A 241 -2.40 -9.32 13.01
C MET A 241 -2.75 -10.53 12.16
N THR A 242 -4.05 -10.76 11.95
CA THR A 242 -4.55 -11.85 11.12
C THR A 242 -5.57 -11.37 10.10
N TRP A 243 -5.70 -12.10 9.01
CA TRP A 243 -6.66 -11.84 7.94
C TRP A 243 -7.22 -13.18 7.47
N ARG A 244 -8.54 -13.38 7.57
CA ARG A 244 -9.20 -14.67 7.30
C ARG A 244 -10.43 -14.45 6.45
N ILE A 245 -10.77 -15.42 5.60
CA ILE A 245 -12.02 -15.41 4.85
C ILE A 245 -13.16 -15.77 5.79
N GLY A 246 -14.13 -14.88 5.95
CA GLY A 246 -15.35 -15.07 6.73
C GLY A 246 -16.60 -15.06 5.84
N ASP A 247 -17.77 -15.28 6.44
CA ASP A 247 -19.04 -15.32 5.72
C ASP A 247 -19.56 -13.94 5.32
N GLN A 248 -19.19 -12.89 6.10
CA GLN A 248 -19.64 -11.50 5.92
C GLN A 248 -18.51 -10.59 5.44
N GLY A 249 -17.63 -11.09 4.59
CA GLY A 249 -16.37 -10.47 4.21
C GLY A 249 -15.19 -11.15 4.86
N PHE A 250 -14.02 -10.51 4.82
CA PHE A 250 -12.83 -11.07 5.46
C PHE A 250 -12.70 -10.52 6.87
N ASP A 251 -12.35 -11.41 7.80
CA ASP A 251 -12.23 -11.10 9.22
C ASP A 251 -10.81 -10.65 9.55
N ILE A 252 -10.70 -9.54 10.26
CA ILE A 252 -9.43 -8.97 10.70
C ILE A 252 -9.26 -9.12 12.21
N ALA A 253 -8.05 -9.54 12.64
CA ALA A 253 -7.54 -9.19 13.95
C ALA A 253 -6.44 -8.14 13.76
N LEU A 254 -6.55 -7.03 14.47
CA LEU A 254 -5.59 -5.92 14.43
C LEU A 254 -5.44 -5.36 15.84
N SER A 255 -4.57 -6.00 16.62
CA SER A 255 -4.35 -5.66 18.01
C SER A 255 -3.68 -4.28 18.15
N SER A 256 -4.11 -3.53 19.14
CA SER A 256 -3.44 -2.28 19.56
C SER A 256 -2.00 -2.49 20.05
N TYR A 257 -1.57 -3.74 20.24
CA TYR A 257 -0.19 -4.11 20.58
C TYR A 257 0.76 -4.12 19.38
N VAL A 258 0.27 -4.21 18.15
CA VAL A 258 1.12 -4.27 16.94
C VAL A 258 2.19 -3.18 16.89
N PRO A 259 1.90 -1.89 17.15
CA PRO A 259 2.95 -0.87 17.17
C PRO A 259 4.06 -1.15 18.19
N LYS A 260 3.71 -1.65 19.36
CA LYS A 260 4.67 -2.00 20.42
C LYS A 260 5.56 -3.18 20.01
N LEU A 261 4.98 -4.22 19.41
CA LEU A 261 5.72 -5.37 18.88
C LEU A 261 6.71 -4.94 17.79
N ILE A 262 6.29 -4.07 16.87
CA ILE A 262 7.17 -3.49 15.87
C ILE A 262 8.31 -2.74 16.54
N GLY A 263 8.03 -1.84 17.48
CA GLY A 263 9.03 -1.06 18.19
C GLY A 263 10.04 -1.89 18.95
N SER A 264 9.63 -3.02 19.54
CA SER A 264 10.52 -3.90 20.29
C SER A 264 11.49 -4.68 19.39
N ASN A 265 11.17 -4.88 18.11
CA ASN A 265 11.93 -5.76 17.23
C ASN A 265 12.63 -5.02 16.07
N ILE A 266 12.13 -3.83 15.68
CA ILE A 266 12.56 -3.21 14.42
C ILE A 266 14.05 -2.88 14.39
N LEU A 267 14.65 -2.43 15.49
CA LEU A 267 16.08 -2.08 15.55
C LEU A 267 16.96 -3.31 15.35
N GLU A 268 16.58 -4.43 15.96
CA GLU A 268 17.30 -5.71 15.85
C GLU A 268 17.14 -6.34 14.45
N LEU A 269 16.08 -5.99 13.71
CA LEU A 269 15.85 -6.48 12.36
C LEU A 269 16.54 -5.57 11.32
N VAL A 270 16.38 -4.27 11.46
CA VAL A 270 16.87 -3.28 10.49
C VAL A 270 18.39 -3.11 10.58
N GLY A 271 18.96 -3.01 11.79
CA GLY A 271 20.38 -2.80 11.99
C GLY A 271 21.27 -3.85 11.28
N PRO A 272 21.11 -5.15 11.60
CA PRO A 272 21.85 -6.22 10.91
C PRO A 272 21.56 -6.31 9.41
N ALA A 273 20.33 -6.00 8.98
CA ALA A 273 19.96 -6.02 7.58
C ALA A 273 20.69 -4.93 6.76
N LEU A 274 20.83 -3.72 7.32
CA LEU A 274 21.63 -2.64 6.75
C LEU A 274 23.12 -2.98 6.76
N ALA A 275 23.62 -3.48 7.89
CA ALA A 275 25.04 -3.85 8.05
C ALA A 275 25.48 -4.92 7.05
N ALA A 276 24.60 -5.89 6.71
CA ALA A 276 24.87 -6.88 5.68
C ALA A 276 25.06 -6.28 4.27
N GLY A 277 24.49 -5.08 4.04
CA GLY A 277 24.71 -4.27 2.83
C GLY A 277 25.84 -3.23 2.99
N GLY A 278 26.59 -3.26 4.10
CA GLY A 278 27.64 -2.27 4.41
C GLY A 278 27.09 -0.89 4.78
N LEU A 279 25.84 -0.83 5.27
CA LEU A 279 25.15 0.40 5.62
C LEU A 279 24.87 0.49 7.13
N SER A 280 24.67 1.71 7.59
CA SER A 280 24.17 2.05 8.93
C SER A 280 22.87 2.86 8.81
N LEU A 281 22.20 3.13 9.93
CA LEU A 281 21.00 3.99 9.95
C LEU A 281 21.29 5.41 9.44
N SER A 282 22.49 5.93 9.71
CA SER A 282 22.91 7.28 9.28
C SER A 282 23.16 7.39 7.78
N ASP A 283 23.31 6.28 7.07
CA ASP A 283 23.47 6.27 5.60
C ASP A 283 22.12 6.35 4.87
N ILE A 284 21.01 6.29 5.60
CA ILE A 284 19.65 6.36 5.01
C ILE A 284 19.14 7.80 5.04
N ASP A 285 18.95 8.36 3.87
CA ASP A 285 18.41 9.73 3.70
C ASP A 285 16.91 9.79 3.98
N THR A 286 16.15 8.81 3.49
CA THR A 286 14.67 8.78 3.53
C THR A 286 14.16 7.39 3.90
N TRP A 287 13.13 7.36 4.73
CA TRP A 287 12.47 6.13 5.16
C TRP A 287 11.06 6.04 4.54
N ALA A 288 10.88 5.09 3.67
CA ALA A 288 9.58 4.72 3.12
C ALA A 288 8.91 3.70 4.06
N VAL A 289 8.33 4.17 5.15
CA VAL A 289 7.61 3.33 6.11
C VAL A 289 6.20 3.11 5.60
N HIS A 290 5.79 1.84 5.40
CA HIS A 290 4.39 1.53 5.12
C HIS A 290 3.51 2.09 6.25
N PRO A 291 2.63 3.08 5.99
CA PRO A 291 1.86 3.71 7.03
C PRO A 291 0.59 2.91 7.34
N GLY A 292 0.74 1.76 8.00
CA GLY A 292 -0.37 0.92 8.46
C GLY A 292 -1.35 1.64 9.37
N GLY A 293 -0.90 2.74 10.00
CA GLY A 293 -1.61 3.69 10.83
C GLY A 293 -0.60 4.68 11.41
N LYS A 294 -1.07 5.80 11.95
CA LYS A 294 -0.21 6.84 12.55
C LYS A 294 0.75 6.26 13.61
N SER A 295 0.24 5.40 14.49
CA SER A 295 1.00 4.78 15.58
C SER A 295 2.17 3.91 15.09
N ILE A 296 2.06 3.28 13.92
CA ILE A 296 3.13 2.49 13.31
C ILE A 296 4.28 3.41 12.91
N VAL A 297 3.98 4.48 12.16
CA VAL A 297 5.00 5.46 11.74
C VAL A 297 5.65 6.14 12.94
N ASP A 298 4.84 6.53 13.94
CA ASP A 298 5.33 7.13 15.19
C ASP A 298 6.31 6.19 15.93
N GLN A 299 5.98 4.91 15.99
CA GLN A 299 6.80 3.93 16.69
C GLN A 299 8.12 3.66 15.95
N VAL A 300 8.07 3.49 14.62
CA VAL A 300 9.27 3.33 13.78
C VAL A 300 10.17 4.55 13.92
N GLN A 301 9.61 5.75 13.77
CA GLN A 301 10.35 7.01 13.91
C GLN A 301 11.05 7.11 15.26
N ARG A 302 10.35 6.84 16.36
CA ARG A 302 10.87 6.92 17.72
C ARG A 302 11.98 5.90 17.96
N THR A 303 11.74 4.64 17.58
CA THR A 303 12.69 3.54 17.88
C THR A 303 13.98 3.65 17.08
N LEU A 304 13.89 4.08 15.83
CA LEU A 304 15.08 4.25 14.97
C LEU A 304 15.71 5.64 15.10
N GLY A 305 15.14 6.56 15.91
CA GLY A 305 15.66 7.90 16.11
C GLY A 305 15.57 8.78 14.85
N LEU A 306 14.54 8.57 14.01
CA LEU A 306 14.41 9.28 12.75
C LEU A 306 13.88 10.70 12.94
N SER A 307 14.32 11.63 12.09
CA SER A 307 13.73 12.97 12.01
C SER A 307 12.31 12.94 11.41
N ALA A 308 11.55 14.01 11.62
CA ALA A 308 10.23 14.16 11.03
C ALA A 308 10.29 14.14 9.48
N ASP A 309 11.32 14.77 8.91
CA ASP A 309 11.52 14.85 7.46
C ASP A 309 11.77 13.48 6.81
N GLN A 310 12.47 12.59 7.51
CA GLN A 310 12.78 11.25 6.99
C GLN A 310 11.54 10.37 6.80
N VAL A 311 10.43 10.64 7.49
CA VAL A 311 9.17 9.87 7.42
C VAL A 311 7.98 10.69 6.91
N CYS A 312 8.19 11.95 6.51
CA CYS A 312 7.11 12.88 6.17
C CYS A 312 6.24 12.36 5.01
N VAL A 313 6.84 11.75 3.99
CA VAL A 313 6.10 11.22 2.82
C VAL A 313 5.15 10.08 3.23
N SER A 314 5.59 9.18 4.12
CA SER A 314 4.74 8.12 4.65
C SER A 314 3.51 8.67 5.38
N ARG A 315 3.71 9.73 6.19
CA ARG A 315 2.63 10.42 6.90
C ARG A 315 1.66 11.12 5.95
N GLU A 316 2.20 11.77 4.92
CA GLU A 316 1.39 12.48 3.94
C GLU A 316 0.52 11.53 3.11
N VAL A 317 1.05 10.38 2.70
CA VAL A 317 0.28 9.34 2.01
C VAL A 317 -0.84 8.82 2.92
N LEU A 318 -0.56 8.52 4.20
CA LEU A 318 -1.58 8.12 5.16
C LEU A 318 -2.67 9.19 5.30
N ARG A 319 -2.28 10.44 5.46
CA ARG A 319 -3.20 11.57 5.64
C ARG A 319 -4.18 11.70 4.48
N ARG A 320 -3.69 11.59 3.23
CA ARG A 320 -4.46 11.82 2.00
C ARG A 320 -5.21 10.61 1.50
N CYS A 321 -4.72 9.41 1.77
CA CYS A 321 -5.22 8.19 1.11
C CYS A 321 -5.69 7.11 2.09
N GLY A 322 -5.29 7.17 3.38
CA GLY A 322 -5.48 6.06 4.32
C GLY A 322 -4.53 4.89 4.05
N ASN A 323 -4.84 3.74 4.63
CA ASN A 323 -4.09 2.50 4.44
C ASN A 323 -4.74 1.64 3.34
N MET A 324 -4.11 1.57 2.19
CA MET A 324 -4.53 0.74 1.03
C MET A 324 -3.75 -0.59 0.99
N SER A 325 -3.46 -1.15 2.16
CA SER A 325 -2.75 -2.44 2.31
C SER A 325 -1.48 -2.50 1.44
N SER A 326 -1.31 -3.54 0.62
CA SER A 326 -0.10 -3.76 -0.20
C SER A 326 0.22 -2.64 -1.18
N ALA A 327 -0.77 -1.90 -1.65
CA ALA A 327 -0.56 -0.80 -2.60
C ALA A 327 0.09 0.43 -1.96
N THR A 328 -0.11 0.66 -0.65
CA THR A 328 0.27 1.91 0.02
C THR A 328 1.75 2.25 -0.11
N ILE A 329 2.64 1.26 -0.03
CA ILE A 329 4.08 1.52 -0.13
C ILE A 329 4.49 2.03 -1.52
N LEU A 330 3.79 1.63 -2.57
CA LEU A 330 4.03 2.14 -3.92
C LEU A 330 3.62 3.61 -4.05
N PHE A 331 2.56 4.06 -3.33
CA PHE A 331 2.25 5.48 -3.22
C PHE A 331 3.37 6.25 -2.51
N VAL A 332 3.91 5.71 -1.42
CA VAL A 332 5.03 6.34 -0.71
C VAL A 332 6.26 6.47 -1.61
N LEU A 333 6.61 5.40 -2.32
CA LEU A 333 7.76 5.40 -3.23
C LEU A 333 7.53 6.35 -4.42
N GLU A 334 6.34 6.40 -5.00
CA GLU A 334 6.00 7.35 -6.07
C GLU A 334 6.16 8.80 -5.60
N GLU A 335 5.62 9.14 -4.42
CA GLU A 335 5.69 10.50 -3.88
C GLU A 335 7.12 10.89 -3.49
N ILE A 336 7.97 9.96 -3.04
CA ILE A 336 9.40 10.22 -2.81
C ILE A 336 10.09 10.66 -4.10
N LEU A 337 9.84 9.99 -5.23
CA LEU A 337 10.45 10.36 -6.53
C LEU A 337 9.92 11.67 -7.11
N LYS A 338 8.70 12.07 -6.76
CA LYS A 338 8.10 13.33 -7.23
C LYS A 338 8.62 14.56 -6.50
N ARG A 339 9.13 14.39 -5.29
CA ARG A 339 9.64 15.53 -4.54
C ARG A 339 10.97 16.03 -5.15
N PRO A 340 11.22 17.34 -5.14
CA PRO A 340 12.51 17.85 -5.56
C PRO A 340 13.59 17.39 -4.56
N SER A 341 14.70 16.85 -5.08
CA SER A 341 15.87 16.52 -4.28
C SER A 341 17.08 17.32 -4.78
N GLY A 342 17.74 18.06 -3.88
CA GLY A 342 18.99 18.75 -4.18
C GLY A 342 20.19 17.83 -4.33
N LYS A 343 20.07 16.54 -3.96
CA LYS A 343 21.18 15.59 -3.95
C LYS A 343 21.35 14.80 -5.26
N GLY A 344 20.33 14.81 -6.15
CA GLY A 344 20.31 13.98 -7.36
C GLY A 344 20.17 12.48 -7.08
N ARG A 345 20.60 12.01 -5.92
CA ARG A 345 20.47 10.63 -5.43
C ARG A 345 20.25 10.63 -3.92
N GLU A 346 19.34 9.77 -3.45
CA GLU A 346 19.12 9.51 -2.04
C GLU A 346 19.05 8.01 -1.76
N ARG A 347 19.61 7.59 -0.63
CA ARG A 347 19.43 6.25 -0.12
C ARG A 347 18.10 6.13 0.62
N VAL A 348 17.27 5.21 0.17
CA VAL A 348 15.94 4.95 0.74
C VAL A 348 15.92 3.58 1.40
N CYS A 349 15.43 3.52 2.64
CA CYS A 349 15.05 2.26 3.27
C CYS A 349 13.54 2.17 3.31
N ALA A 350 12.97 1.20 2.61
CA ALA A 350 11.55 0.90 2.64
C ALA A 350 11.28 -0.24 3.64
N VAL A 351 10.22 -0.12 4.45
CA VAL A 351 9.84 -1.15 5.42
C VAL A 351 8.31 -1.27 5.50
N ALA A 352 7.83 -2.51 5.58
CA ALA A 352 6.41 -2.81 5.79
C ALA A 352 6.22 -3.96 6.78
N PHE A 353 5.01 -4.02 7.31
CA PHE A 353 4.59 -4.97 8.32
C PHE A 353 3.26 -5.61 7.89
N GLY A 354 3.03 -6.84 8.30
CA GLY A 354 1.77 -7.51 8.03
C GLY A 354 1.63 -8.82 8.80
N PRO A 355 0.61 -9.62 8.48
CA PRO A 355 0.31 -10.85 9.21
C PRO A 355 1.51 -11.77 9.41
N GLY A 356 1.58 -12.39 10.63
CA GLY A 356 2.63 -13.34 10.93
C GLY A 356 3.43 -13.15 12.23
N LEU A 357 3.76 -12.02 12.84
CA LEU A 357 3.99 -10.71 12.24
C LEU A 357 5.18 -10.80 11.27
N THR A 358 5.00 -10.40 10.06
CA THR A 358 6.09 -10.35 9.07
C THR A 358 6.60 -8.92 8.92
N VAL A 359 7.93 -8.79 8.83
CA VAL A 359 8.60 -7.53 8.49
C VAL A 359 9.34 -7.72 7.17
N GLU A 360 9.02 -6.89 6.20
CA GLU A 360 9.74 -6.83 4.92
C GLU A 360 10.49 -5.51 4.81
N MET A 361 11.69 -5.56 4.28
CA MET A 361 12.56 -4.41 4.08
C MET A 361 13.21 -4.45 2.71
N ALA A 362 13.37 -3.26 2.12
CA ALA A 362 14.17 -3.07 0.91
C ALA A 362 15.08 -1.85 1.06
N THR A 363 16.30 -1.94 0.56
CA THR A 363 17.21 -0.81 0.35
C THR A 363 17.21 -0.44 -1.11
N LEU A 364 17.06 0.85 -1.38
CA LEU A 364 16.95 1.39 -2.74
C LEU A 364 17.79 2.67 -2.85
N ASP A 365 18.28 2.95 -4.05
CA ASP A 365 18.74 4.29 -4.41
C ASP A 365 17.69 4.98 -5.26
N ALA A 366 17.14 6.07 -4.75
CA ALA A 366 16.29 6.97 -5.52
C ALA A 366 17.18 7.89 -6.37
N ILE A 367 17.01 7.84 -7.67
CA ILE A 367 17.64 8.75 -8.62
C ILE A 367 16.61 9.80 -9.00
N PHE A 368 16.96 11.07 -8.88
CA PHE A 368 16.07 12.18 -9.17
C PHE A 368 16.42 12.86 -10.50
N ALA A 369 15.42 13.47 -11.12
CA ALA A 369 15.68 14.35 -12.26
C ALA A 369 16.57 15.52 -11.83
N PRO A 370 17.48 15.99 -12.72
CA PRO A 370 18.24 17.21 -12.45
C PRO A 370 17.30 18.39 -12.17
N VAL A 371 17.57 19.13 -11.10
CA VAL A 371 16.83 20.35 -10.81
C VAL A 371 17.29 21.43 -11.81
N PRO A 372 16.37 22.08 -12.55
CA PRO A 372 16.74 23.17 -13.43
C PRO A 372 17.47 24.29 -12.65
N ALA A 373 18.58 24.78 -13.20
CA ALA A 373 19.33 25.89 -12.60
C ALA A 373 18.42 27.12 -12.43
N GLY A 374 18.27 27.62 -11.21
CA GLY A 374 17.47 28.82 -10.89
C GLY A 374 16.17 28.58 -10.13
N VAL A 375 15.80 27.32 -9.82
CA VAL A 375 14.68 27.04 -8.92
C VAL A 375 15.21 27.07 -7.47
N ALA A 376 14.86 28.12 -6.73
CA ALA A 376 15.12 28.13 -5.28
C ALA A 376 14.29 27.05 -4.60
N PHE A 377 14.93 26.22 -3.79
CA PHE A 377 14.23 25.26 -2.93
C PHE A 377 13.36 26.05 -1.94
N ALA A 378 12.06 26.09 -2.15
CA ALA A 378 11.13 26.36 -1.08
C ALA A 378 11.22 25.14 -0.14
N GLY A 379 11.90 25.32 0.99
CA GLY A 379 12.12 24.29 1.98
C GLY A 379 10.80 23.67 2.44
N ALA A 380 10.89 22.41 2.85
CA ALA A 380 9.93 21.60 3.61
C ALA A 380 8.44 21.87 3.29
N ILE A 381 7.72 20.82 2.92
CA ILE A 381 6.26 20.82 2.98
C ILE A 381 5.89 21.34 4.39
N PRO A 382 5.13 22.45 4.52
CA PRO A 382 4.80 22.96 5.84
C PRO A 382 4.01 21.88 6.58
N LEU A 383 4.56 21.43 7.70
CA LEU A 383 3.84 20.57 8.65
C LEU A 383 2.63 21.38 9.13
N PRO A 384 1.42 20.81 9.16
CA PRO A 384 0.29 21.46 9.84
C PRO A 384 0.65 21.68 11.30
N PRO A 385 0.16 22.75 11.94
CA PRO A 385 0.39 22.99 13.36
C PRO A 385 -0.17 21.82 14.17
N GLY A 386 0.61 21.40 15.18
CA GLY A 386 0.37 20.23 16.05
C GLY A 386 -0.89 20.26 16.89
#